data_a460caacaf9c48c6ad49c17dd3d512e4
#
_entry.id   a460caacaf9c48c6ad49c17dd3d512e4
#
_cell.length_a   1.000
_cell.length_b   1.000
_cell.length_c   1.000
_cell.angle_alpha   90.00
_cell.angle_beta   90.00
_cell.angle_gamma   90.00
#
_symmetry.space_group_name_H-M   'P 1'
#
loop_
_entity.id
_entity.type
_entity.pdbx_description
1 polymer ?
#
loop_
_entity_poly.entity_id
_entity_poly.type
_entity_poly.pdbx_seq_one_letter_code
_entity_poly.pdbx_strand_id
1 'polypeptide(L)'
;MLLDKVFEPFIKETPICVMARAVLQRILDPHHIDQLFARTAQRQYTHELLFSSLVDLMSRVVLCQEASVHAAYRKLEDQLPVSDQSVYNKLQHVELPVSAALVHDSAQRVAPVIRALRASLPPLLPGYRVRILDGNHLAATEHRLKELRQTWAGPLPGIALAVLDQEQMTVTDVVLTEDGHAQERLLLDQVYPLVCAGDVWVADRNFCTFGLLGAVLDRGGSFVIRQHGQVQGELLGKRMSKGRCETGRVYEQHLRLRNEQGKVIEVRRVTVELDEPTREGETEIHILTNLPAKKVTARKVAEVYRKRWTIEGLFFEASQTLSCEIDTLCYPKASLFAFCLGLLACNAVALLKASLRAAHGEEKVTQTLSAYYLVLEIRQTYAGMMVAIPPATWEVFSSLTDAEMAGVLRDIAGHACLKRYRKTTRGPKKPRPERKPYKNGEHVATSQLIAERKKQ
;
A
#
# COMPACT_ATOMS: atom_id res chain seq x y z
N MET A 1 -4.69 20.41 -28.25
CA MET A 1 -4.24 19.20 -27.53
C MET A 1 -2.78 19.39 -27.16
N LEU A 2 -2.42 19.27 -25.89
CA LEU A 2 -1.03 19.47 -25.39
C LEU A 2 -0.07 18.34 -25.85
N LEU A 3 -0.60 17.27 -26.44
CA LEU A 3 0.17 16.08 -26.78
C LEU A 3 0.50 16.02 -28.27
N ASP A 4 1.70 15.53 -28.58
CA ASP A 4 2.17 15.26 -29.93
C ASP A 4 1.26 14.23 -30.64
N LYS A 5 1.12 14.36 -31.96
CA LYS A 5 0.32 13.44 -32.79
C LYS A 5 0.76 11.97 -32.70
N VAL A 6 2.01 11.72 -32.31
CA VAL A 6 2.54 10.36 -32.09
C VAL A 6 1.76 9.59 -31.04
N PHE A 7 1.12 10.25 -30.08
CA PHE A 7 0.30 9.63 -29.05
C PHE A 7 -1.08 9.20 -29.54
N GLU A 8 -1.63 9.81 -30.61
CA GLU A 8 -3.02 9.60 -31.04
C GLU A 8 -3.40 8.13 -31.25
N PRO A 9 -2.60 7.28 -31.97
CA PRO A 9 -2.94 5.87 -32.16
C PRO A 9 -3.00 5.11 -30.82
N PHE A 10 -2.07 5.40 -29.90
CA PHE A 10 -1.99 4.73 -28.61
C PHE A 10 -3.11 5.19 -27.67
N ILE A 11 -3.47 6.47 -27.66
CA ILE A 11 -4.60 7.00 -26.89
C ILE A 11 -5.89 6.33 -27.33
N LYS A 12 -6.07 6.07 -28.63
CA LYS A 12 -7.25 5.42 -29.17
C LYS A 12 -7.32 3.94 -28.80
N GLU A 13 -6.22 3.22 -28.89
CA GLU A 13 -6.21 1.75 -28.75
C GLU A 13 -5.84 1.28 -27.33
N THR A 14 -4.93 1.96 -26.65
CA THR A 14 -4.37 1.57 -25.35
C THR A 14 -4.23 2.78 -24.40
N PRO A 15 -5.33 3.49 -24.11
CA PRO A 15 -5.29 4.73 -23.31
C PRO A 15 -4.73 4.52 -21.90
N ILE A 16 -4.98 3.34 -21.30
CA ILE A 16 -4.48 3.02 -19.97
C ILE A 16 -2.95 2.96 -19.96
N CYS A 17 -2.36 2.38 -21.01
CA CYS A 17 -0.91 2.27 -21.13
C CYS A 17 -0.25 3.65 -21.26
N VAL A 18 -0.84 4.55 -22.07
CA VAL A 18 -0.37 5.94 -22.22
C VAL A 18 -0.45 6.69 -20.88
N MET A 19 -1.59 6.63 -20.19
CA MET A 19 -1.75 7.25 -18.88
C MET A 19 -0.75 6.68 -17.86
N ALA A 20 -0.58 5.36 -17.83
CA ALA A 20 0.37 4.72 -16.92
C ALA A 20 1.80 5.24 -17.13
N ARG A 21 2.26 5.31 -18.40
CA ARG A 21 3.59 5.85 -18.69
C ARG A 21 3.72 7.32 -18.33
N ALA A 22 2.71 8.13 -18.61
CA ALA A 22 2.68 9.55 -18.25
C ALA A 22 2.77 9.75 -16.72
N VAL A 23 2.01 8.96 -15.95
CA VAL A 23 2.05 8.98 -14.48
C VAL A 23 3.41 8.51 -13.95
N LEU A 24 3.95 7.42 -14.50
CA LEU A 24 5.28 6.92 -14.11
C LEU A 24 6.38 7.94 -14.47
N GLN A 25 6.32 8.62 -15.63
CA GLN A 25 7.26 9.68 -15.98
C GLN A 25 7.29 10.77 -14.92
N ARG A 26 6.12 11.17 -14.41
CA ARG A 26 6.01 12.18 -13.34
C ARG A 26 6.56 11.67 -11.99
N ILE A 27 6.25 10.43 -11.60
CA ILE A 27 6.61 9.88 -10.29
C ILE A 27 8.09 9.47 -10.24
N LEU A 28 8.60 8.88 -11.34
CA LEU A 28 9.93 8.30 -11.44
C LEU A 28 10.89 9.17 -12.25
N ASP A 29 10.69 10.49 -12.24
CA ASP A 29 11.65 11.42 -12.84
C ASP A 29 13.06 11.17 -12.30
N PRO A 30 14.07 10.85 -13.14
CA PRO A 30 15.38 10.41 -12.68
C PRO A 30 16.07 11.43 -11.76
N HIS A 31 16.03 12.72 -12.13
CA HIS A 31 16.66 13.76 -11.34
C HIS A 31 16.04 13.88 -9.95
N HIS A 32 14.71 13.79 -9.89
CA HIS A 32 13.99 13.85 -8.63
C HIS A 32 14.28 12.60 -7.75
N ILE A 33 14.32 11.42 -8.34
CA ILE A 33 14.63 10.17 -7.62
C ILE A 33 16.05 10.20 -7.03
N ASP A 34 17.03 10.71 -7.79
CA ASP A 34 18.39 10.85 -7.29
C ASP A 34 18.51 11.91 -6.19
N GLN A 35 17.75 13.01 -6.27
CA GLN A 35 17.64 13.98 -5.17
C GLN A 35 16.98 13.38 -3.92
N LEU A 36 15.91 12.58 -4.10
CA LEU A 36 15.27 11.86 -3.01
C LEU A 36 16.27 10.95 -2.29
N PHE A 37 17.04 10.20 -3.05
CA PHE A 37 18.10 9.36 -2.50
C PHE A 37 19.14 10.18 -1.74
N ALA A 38 19.67 11.24 -2.32
CA ALA A 38 20.72 12.06 -1.72
C ALA A 38 20.32 12.66 -0.36
N ARG A 39 19.02 13.03 -0.18
CA ARG A 39 18.51 13.60 1.08
C ARG A 39 18.09 12.56 2.11
N THR A 40 17.90 11.29 1.70
CA THR A 40 17.33 10.25 2.57
C THR A 40 18.33 9.18 2.96
N ALA A 41 19.28 8.84 2.08
CA ALA A 41 20.31 7.85 2.35
C ALA A 41 21.28 8.36 3.43
N GLN A 42 21.64 7.47 4.38
CA GLN A 42 22.51 7.79 5.50
C GLN A 42 23.88 7.15 5.36
N ARG A 43 23.97 5.96 4.79
CA ARG A 43 25.20 5.14 4.68
C ARG A 43 25.60 4.89 3.24
N GLN A 44 24.60 4.78 2.36
CA GLN A 44 24.85 4.61 0.94
C GLN A 44 25.15 5.97 0.28
N TYR A 45 26.00 5.93 -0.72
CA TYR A 45 26.32 7.07 -1.56
C TYR A 45 26.11 6.72 -3.03
N THR A 46 25.91 7.74 -3.84
CA THR A 46 25.86 7.60 -5.30
C THR A 46 27.29 7.40 -5.82
N HIS A 47 27.48 6.33 -6.58
CA HIS A 47 28.70 6.06 -7.34
C HIS A 47 28.32 5.98 -8.83
N GLU A 48 28.92 5.10 -9.61
CA GLU A 48 28.60 4.91 -11.03
C GLU A 48 27.15 4.50 -11.27
N LEU A 49 26.56 3.65 -10.42
CA LEU A 49 25.16 3.28 -10.52
C LEU A 49 24.27 4.31 -9.79
N LEU A 50 23.54 5.12 -10.56
CA LEU A 50 22.56 6.05 -10.03
C LEU A 50 21.39 5.30 -9.37
N PHE A 51 20.77 5.92 -8.37
CA PHE A 51 19.61 5.31 -7.72
C PHE A 51 18.40 5.28 -8.64
N SER A 52 18.21 6.31 -9.47
CA SER A 52 17.18 6.35 -10.50
C SER A 52 17.28 5.18 -11.49
N SER A 53 18.50 4.79 -11.90
CA SER A 53 18.72 3.63 -12.76
C SER A 53 18.32 2.32 -12.08
N LEU A 54 18.62 2.19 -10.78
CA LEU A 54 18.18 1.03 -9.99
C LEU A 54 16.66 0.97 -9.85
N VAL A 55 16.01 2.11 -9.64
CA VAL A 55 14.53 2.24 -9.57
C VAL A 55 13.90 1.89 -10.93
N ASP A 56 14.45 2.37 -12.05
CA ASP A 56 13.94 2.00 -13.40
C ASP A 56 14.05 0.50 -13.63
N LEU A 57 15.23 -0.08 -13.39
CA LEU A 57 15.47 -1.51 -13.54
C LEU A 57 14.47 -2.35 -12.73
N MET A 58 14.32 -2.04 -11.46
CA MET A 58 13.43 -2.77 -10.57
C MET A 58 11.94 -2.54 -10.87
N SER A 59 11.57 -1.34 -11.32
CA SER A 59 10.20 -1.04 -11.75
C SER A 59 9.78 -1.91 -12.94
N ARG A 60 10.68 -2.21 -13.87
CA ARG A 60 10.41 -3.15 -14.98
C ARG A 60 10.08 -4.56 -14.50
N VAL A 61 10.73 -5.01 -13.43
CA VAL A 61 10.45 -6.32 -12.84
C VAL A 61 9.11 -6.30 -12.08
N VAL A 62 8.90 -5.30 -11.22
CA VAL A 62 7.68 -5.16 -10.42
C VAL A 62 6.44 -4.98 -11.31
N LEU A 63 6.55 -4.23 -12.39
CA LEU A 63 5.47 -4.05 -13.38
C LEU A 63 5.36 -5.23 -14.37
N CYS A 64 6.12 -6.31 -14.15
CA CYS A 64 6.11 -7.52 -14.97
C CYS A 64 6.42 -7.29 -16.46
N GLN A 65 7.23 -6.27 -16.76
CA GLN A 65 7.79 -6.06 -18.10
C GLN A 65 8.96 -7.00 -18.34
N GLU A 66 9.71 -7.32 -17.28
CA GLU A 66 10.81 -8.26 -17.28
C GLU A 66 10.59 -9.34 -16.22
N ALA A 67 11.01 -10.57 -16.55
CA ALA A 67 10.77 -11.74 -15.71
C ALA A 67 11.64 -11.78 -14.44
N SER A 68 12.76 -11.07 -14.42
CA SER A 68 13.71 -11.06 -13.29
C SER A 68 14.64 -9.85 -13.34
N VAL A 69 15.33 -9.60 -12.23
CA VAL A 69 16.36 -8.56 -12.13
C VAL A 69 17.46 -8.76 -13.18
N HIS A 70 17.90 -10.00 -13.39
CA HIS A 70 18.90 -10.31 -14.41
C HIS A 70 18.39 -10.03 -15.84
N ALA A 71 17.14 -10.39 -16.15
CA ALA A 71 16.53 -10.09 -17.44
C ALA A 71 16.42 -8.58 -17.69
N ALA A 72 16.04 -7.81 -16.67
CA ALA A 72 15.99 -6.36 -16.74
C ALA A 72 17.39 -5.75 -16.94
N TYR A 73 18.40 -6.27 -16.22
CA TYR A 73 19.79 -5.85 -16.39
C TYR A 73 20.27 -6.09 -17.82
N ARG A 74 20.07 -7.29 -18.37
CA ARG A 74 20.50 -7.64 -19.75
C ARG A 74 19.93 -6.69 -20.80
N LYS A 75 18.70 -6.18 -20.60
CA LYS A 75 18.11 -5.20 -21.51
C LYS A 75 18.67 -3.78 -21.36
N LEU A 76 19.23 -3.47 -20.20
CA LEU A 76 19.79 -2.16 -19.88
C LEU A 76 21.32 -2.16 -19.86
N GLU A 77 21.97 -3.29 -20.18
CA GLU A 77 23.42 -3.50 -20.02
C GLU A 77 24.23 -2.39 -20.72
N ASP A 78 23.86 -2.02 -21.94
CA ASP A 78 24.53 -0.95 -22.70
C ASP A 78 24.32 0.47 -22.10
N GLN A 79 23.35 0.63 -21.22
CA GLN A 79 23.00 1.91 -20.58
C GLN A 79 23.51 1.99 -19.12
N LEU A 80 23.93 0.86 -18.55
CA LEU A 80 24.40 0.78 -17.18
C LEU A 80 25.93 0.66 -17.14
N PRO A 81 26.62 1.59 -16.44
CA PRO A 81 28.09 1.59 -16.39
C PRO A 81 28.67 0.56 -15.40
N VAL A 82 27.88 -0.42 -14.98
CA VAL A 82 28.24 -1.38 -13.92
C VAL A 82 27.81 -2.80 -14.27
N SER A 83 28.45 -3.80 -13.64
CA SER A 83 28.08 -5.20 -13.79
C SER A 83 26.77 -5.55 -13.07
N ASP A 84 26.14 -6.67 -13.43
CA ASP A 84 24.98 -7.24 -12.77
C ASP A 84 25.25 -7.50 -11.26
N GLN A 85 26.44 -7.97 -10.92
CA GLN A 85 26.86 -8.15 -9.52
C GLN A 85 26.81 -6.85 -8.73
N SER A 86 27.20 -5.72 -9.35
CA SER A 86 27.13 -4.40 -8.72
C SER A 86 25.68 -3.97 -8.48
N VAL A 87 24.76 -4.30 -9.41
CA VAL A 87 23.30 -4.06 -9.22
C VAL A 87 22.78 -4.85 -8.03
N TYR A 88 23.09 -6.16 -7.93
CA TYR A 88 22.68 -6.98 -6.80
C TYR A 88 23.31 -6.49 -5.48
N ASN A 89 24.56 -6.10 -5.49
CA ASN A 89 25.21 -5.54 -4.31
C ASN A 89 24.51 -4.25 -3.83
N LYS A 90 24.12 -3.36 -4.75
CA LYS A 90 23.38 -2.16 -4.39
C LYS A 90 22.00 -2.49 -3.83
N LEU A 91 21.26 -3.42 -4.46
CA LEU A 91 19.95 -3.89 -3.98
C LEU A 91 19.98 -4.43 -2.54
N GLN A 92 21.02 -5.22 -2.21
CA GLN A 92 21.20 -5.79 -0.86
C GLN A 92 21.39 -4.74 0.23
N HIS A 93 21.76 -3.52 -0.13
CA HIS A 93 22.11 -2.46 0.79
C HIS A 93 21.15 -1.27 0.74
N VAL A 94 20.12 -1.26 -0.12
CA VAL A 94 19.12 -0.18 -0.15
C VAL A 94 18.55 0.04 1.25
N GLU A 95 18.71 1.25 1.78
CA GLU A 95 18.27 1.57 3.12
C GLU A 95 16.75 1.62 3.22
N LEU A 96 16.18 1.09 4.30
CA LEU A 96 14.73 1.07 4.51
C LEU A 96 14.08 2.46 4.47
N PRO A 97 14.71 3.53 5.05
CA PRO A 97 14.19 4.89 4.92
C PRO A 97 14.11 5.37 3.46
N VAL A 98 15.04 4.97 2.59
CA VAL A 98 15.02 5.31 1.17
C VAL A 98 13.85 4.62 0.48
N SER A 99 13.63 3.33 0.76
CA SER A 99 12.49 2.57 0.23
C SER A 99 11.14 3.16 0.68
N ALA A 100 11.02 3.54 1.96
CA ALA A 100 9.82 4.17 2.51
C ALA A 100 9.58 5.57 1.89
N ALA A 101 10.65 6.35 1.70
CA ALA A 101 10.55 7.68 1.11
C ALA A 101 10.01 7.66 -0.33
N LEU A 102 10.32 6.62 -1.14
CA LEU A 102 9.73 6.44 -2.48
C LEU A 102 8.21 6.32 -2.44
N VAL A 103 7.67 5.57 -1.48
CA VAL A 103 6.22 5.40 -1.32
C VAL A 103 5.58 6.73 -0.94
N HIS A 104 6.13 7.40 0.08
CA HIS A 104 5.66 8.69 0.55
C HIS A 104 5.67 9.74 -0.57
N ASP A 105 6.79 9.88 -1.27
CA ASP A 105 6.96 10.83 -2.37
C ASP A 105 5.97 10.56 -3.51
N SER A 106 5.77 9.28 -3.88
CA SER A 106 4.79 8.92 -4.91
C SER A 106 3.38 9.37 -4.55
N ALA A 107 2.96 9.19 -3.29
CA ALA A 107 1.67 9.65 -2.80
C ALA A 107 1.56 11.18 -2.86
N GLN A 108 2.61 11.89 -2.45
CA GLN A 108 2.66 13.36 -2.53
C GLN A 108 2.54 13.88 -3.96
N ARG A 109 3.08 13.16 -4.93
CA ARG A 109 3.04 13.56 -6.35
C ARG A 109 1.72 13.25 -7.04
N VAL A 110 1.02 12.18 -6.65
CA VAL A 110 -0.28 11.83 -7.26
C VAL A 110 -1.46 12.51 -6.59
N ALA A 111 -1.40 12.75 -5.30
CA ALA A 111 -2.52 13.30 -4.52
C ALA A 111 -3.02 14.67 -5.01
N PRO A 112 -2.17 15.66 -5.37
CA PRO A 112 -2.63 16.93 -5.92
C PRO A 112 -3.35 16.77 -7.27
N VAL A 113 -2.87 15.86 -8.12
CA VAL A 113 -3.50 15.57 -9.42
C VAL A 113 -4.88 14.94 -9.23
N ILE A 114 -5.02 13.99 -8.28
CA ILE A 114 -6.34 13.39 -7.93
C ILE A 114 -7.31 14.47 -7.45
N ARG A 115 -6.85 15.43 -6.64
CA ARG A 115 -7.68 16.57 -6.21
C ARG A 115 -8.04 17.49 -7.37
N ALA A 116 -7.11 17.78 -8.27
CA ALA A 116 -7.36 18.60 -9.47
C ALA A 116 -8.37 17.94 -10.43
N LEU A 117 -8.36 16.62 -10.52
CA LEU A 117 -9.38 15.81 -11.23
C LEU A 117 -10.76 15.89 -10.58
N ARG A 118 -10.88 16.36 -9.32
CA ARG A 118 -12.09 16.27 -8.47
C ARG A 118 -12.65 14.84 -8.40
N ALA A 119 -11.74 13.88 -8.31
CA ALA A 119 -12.06 12.45 -8.39
C ALA A 119 -11.59 11.66 -7.16
N SER A 120 -11.39 12.34 -6.02
CA SER A 120 -11.30 11.69 -4.71
C SER A 120 -12.59 10.93 -4.42
N LEU A 121 -12.50 9.82 -3.69
CA LEU A 121 -13.69 9.12 -3.23
C LEU A 121 -14.44 9.98 -2.18
N PRO A 122 -15.75 9.79 -2.02
CA PRO A 122 -16.50 10.46 -0.97
C PRO A 122 -15.90 10.18 0.41
N PRO A 123 -15.80 11.20 1.28
CA PRO A 123 -15.25 11.01 2.62
C PRO A 123 -16.11 10.04 3.43
N LEU A 124 -15.48 9.03 4.04
CA LEU A 124 -16.19 8.11 4.94
C LEU A 124 -16.75 8.83 6.17
N LEU A 125 -16.04 9.85 6.63
CA LEU A 125 -16.41 10.71 7.77
C LEU A 125 -16.20 12.17 7.35
N PRO A 126 -17.26 12.92 6.99
CA PRO A 126 -17.15 14.32 6.64
C PRO A 126 -16.43 15.13 7.71
N GLY A 127 -15.43 15.92 7.31
CA GLY A 127 -14.62 16.74 8.21
C GLY A 127 -13.46 16.00 8.90
N TYR A 128 -13.23 14.74 8.56
CA TYR A 128 -12.10 13.94 9.04
C TYR A 128 -11.37 13.30 7.88
N ARG A 129 -10.07 13.09 8.02
CA ARG A 129 -9.25 12.35 7.09
C ARG A 129 -9.05 10.91 7.59
N VAL A 130 -9.63 9.94 6.90
CA VAL A 130 -9.57 8.53 7.32
C VAL A 130 -8.27 7.89 6.84
N ARG A 131 -7.47 7.38 7.80
CA ARG A 131 -6.21 6.66 7.62
C ARG A 131 -6.39 5.21 8.03
N ILE A 132 -6.09 4.27 7.14
CA ILE A 132 -6.16 2.84 7.45
C ILE A 132 -4.75 2.33 7.64
N LEU A 133 -4.48 1.75 8.82
CA LEU A 133 -3.20 1.12 9.17
C LEU A 133 -3.37 -0.39 9.14
N ASP A 134 -2.50 -1.08 8.41
CA ASP A 134 -2.41 -2.54 8.46
C ASP A 134 -1.00 -3.02 8.13
N GLY A 135 -0.67 -4.24 8.54
CA GLY A 135 0.62 -4.87 8.28
C GLY A 135 0.54 -5.89 7.15
N ASN A 136 1.64 -6.04 6.43
CA ASN A 136 1.86 -7.11 5.47
C ASN A 136 3.17 -7.82 5.77
N HIS A 137 3.08 -9.12 6.06
CA HIS A 137 4.23 -10.01 6.07
C HIS A 137 4.55 -10.39 4.63
N LEU A 138 5.78 -10.09 4.18
CA LEU A 138 6.19 -10.46 2.84
C LEU A 138 6.24 -11.98 2.71
N ALA A 139 5.89 -12.49 1.53
CA ALA A 139 5.93 -13.91 1.23
C ALA A 139 7.35 -14.49 1.42
N ALA A 140 7.40 -15.78 1.76
CA ALA A 140 8.69 -16.48 1.89
C ALA A 140 9.42 -16.52 0.55
N THR A 141 10.73 -16.25 0.59
CA THR A 141 11.62 -16.25 -0.57
C THR A 141 12.26 -17.64 -0.79
N GLU A 142 12.97 -17.81 -1.92
CA GLU A 142 13.76 -19.02 -2.18
C GLU A 142 14.98 -19.13 -1.26
N HIS A 143 15.54 -20.34 -1.13
CA HIS A 143 16.73 -20.62 -0.32
C HIS A 143 18.06 -20.36 -1.07
N ARG A 144 18.15 -19.23 -1.79
CA ARG A 144 19.35 -18.90 -2.59
C ARG A 144 20.54 -18.47 -1.77
N LEU A 145 20.31 -17.83 -0.62
CA LEU A 145 21.38 -17.41 0.29
C LEU A 145 22.00 -18.64 0.95
N LYS A 146 23.31 -18.60 1.15
CA LYS A 146 24.07 -19.69 1.78
C LYS A 146 23.51 -20.06 3.15
N GLU A 147 23.08 -19.06 3.91
CA GLU A 147 22.50 -19.17 5.24
C GLU A 147 21.16 -19.94 5.24
N LEU A 148 20.42 -19.84 4.14
CA LEU A 148 19.08 -20.43 4.00
C LEU A 148 19.11 -21.86 3.45
N ARG A 149 20.21 -22.29 2.81
CA ARG A 149 20.28 -23.59 2.11
C ARG A 149 20.11 -24.81 3.01
N GLN A 150 20.38 -24.67 4.28
CA GLN A 150 20.25 -25.77 5.26
C GLN A 150 18.95 -25.69 6.06
N THR A 151 18.10 -24.69 5.82
CA THR A 151 16.81 -24.55 6.50
C THR A 151 15.69 -25.13 5.65
N TRP A 152 14.73 -25.82 6.28
CA TRP A 152 13.50 -26.29 5.65
C TRP A 152 12.36 -25.28 5.78
N ALA A 153 12.51 -24.33 6.67
CA ALA A 153 11.50 -23.31 6.96
C ALA A 153 11.48 -22.23 5.86
N GLY A 154 10.31 -21.69 5.55
CA GLY A 154 10.15 -20.61 4.60
C GLY A 154 10.83 -19.33 5.10
N PRO A 155 11.81 -18.77 4.37
CA PRO A 155 12.55 -17.58 4.79
C PRO A 155 11.72 -16.32 4.59
N LEU A 156 11.37 -15.64 5.69
CA LEU A 156 10.61 -14.39 5.67
C LEU A 156 11.54 -13.18 5.57
N PRO A 157 11.45 -12.38 4.50
CA PRO A 157 12.37 -11.26 4.28
C PRO A 157 12.03 -10.01 5.12
N GLY A 158 10.82 -9.90 5.65
CA GLY A 158 10.46 -8.76 6.49
C GLY A 158 8.97 -8.47 6.56
N ILE A 159 8.66 -7.34 7.20
CA ILE A 159 7.30 -6.84 7.43
C ILE A 159 7.21 -5.38 6.99
N ALA A 160 6.07 -4.99 6.43
CA ALA A 160 5.73 -3.61 6.11
C ALA A 160 4.42 -3.23 6.78
N LEU A 161 4.40 -2.14 7.57
CA LEU A 161 3.17 -1.48 8.01
C LEU A 161 2.86 -0.36 7.04
N ALA A 162 1.71 -0.38 6.39
CA ALA A 162 1.30 0.64 5.44
C ALA A 162 0.15 1.50 5.97
N VAL A 163 0.17 2.78 5.62
CA VAL A 163 -0.88 3.76 5.92
C VAL A 163 -1.57 4.15 4.62
N LEU A 164 -2.84 3.81 4.49
CA LEU A 164 -3.67 4.11 3.32
C LEU A 164 -4.54 5.35 3.57
N ASP A 165 -4.45 6.34 2.69
CA ASP A 165 -5.45 7.39 2.57
C ASP A 165 -6.67 6.85 1.83
N GLN A 166 -7.80 6.77 2.52
CA GLN A 166 -9.01 6.14 2.00
C GLN A 166 -9.70 6.97 0.91
N GLU A 167 -9.63 8.30 0.96
CA GLU A 167 -10.28 9.16 -0.04
C GLU A 167 -9.54 9.17 -1.38
N GLN A 168 -8.21 9.08 -1.34
CA GLN A 168 -7.38 9.07 -2.53
C GLN A 168 -6.99 7.67 -2.96
N MET A 169 -7.14 6.67 -2.08
CA MET A 169 -6.71 5.28 -2.30
C MET A 169 -5.20 5.19 -2.53
N THR A 170 -4.42 6.03 -1.87
CA THR A 170 -2.96 6.06 -1.96
C THR A 170 -2.33 5.61 -0.65
N VAL A 171 -1.26 4.81 -0.74
CA VAL A 171 -0.40 4.51 0.40
C VAL A 171 0.48 5.72 0.64
N THR A 172 0.26 6.40 1.77
CA THR A 172 0.96 7.64 2.09
C THR A 172 2.27 7.43 2.81
N ASP A 173 2.34 6.36 3.59
CA ASP A 173 3.50 6.05 4.42
C ASP A 173 3.66 4.55 4.58
N VAL A 174 4.88 4.11 4.83
CA VAL A 174 5.20 2.72 5.15
C VAL A 174 6.31 2.66 6.19
N VAL A 175 6.16 1.79 7.17
CA VAL A 175 7.19 1.46 8.18
C VAL A 175 7.67 0.06 7.91
N LEU A 176 8.98 -0.13 7.79
CA LEU A 176 9.62 -1.36 7.34
C LEU A 176 10.50 -1.98 8.42
N THR A 177 10.54 -3.30 8.49
CA THR A 177 11.53 -4.05 9.24
C THR A 177 12.01 -5.27 8.47
N GLU A 178 13.31 -5.57 8.55
CA GLU A 178 13.92 -6.76 7.97
C GLU A 178 13.62 -8.03 8.78
N ASP A 179 13.15 -7.90 10.03
CA ASP A 179 12.77 -9.03 10.87
C ASP A 179 11.36 -9.52 10.52
N GLY A 180 11.29 -10.62 9.77
CA GLY A 180 10.04 -11.26 9.38
C GLY A 180 9.25 -11.87 10.55
N HIS A 181 9.83 -11.95 11.76
CA HIS A 181 9.18 -12.40 12.99
C HIS A 181 8.88 -11.28 13.97
N ALA A 182 9.22 -10.02 13.65
CA ALA A 182 8.91 -8.90 14.51
C ALA A 182 7.40 -8.82 14.76
N GLN A 183 7.03 -8.43 15.97
CA GLN A 183 5.64 -8.09 16.25
C GLN A 183 5.34 -6.70 15.66
N GLU A 184 4.30 -6.58 14.85
CA GLU A 184 3.87 -5.31 14.24
C GLU A 184 3.75 -4.17 15.25
N ARG A 185 3.35 -4.48 16.50
CA ARG A 185 3.24 -3.51 17.60
C ARG A 185 4.55 -2.79 17.94
N LEU A 186 5.70 -3.44 17.74
CA LEU A 186 7.02 -2.84 18.01
C LEU A 186 7.37 -1.75 17.00
N LEU A 187 6.68 -1.70 15.86
CA LEU A 187 6.89 -0.69 14.84
C LEU A 187 6.02 0.57 15.05
N LEU A 188 5.09 0.55 16.01
CA LEU A 188 4.15 1.65 16.22
C LEU A 188 4.83 2.96 16.63
N ASP A 189 5.97 2.93 17.29
CA ASP A 189 6.74 4.12 17.64
C ASP A 189 7.10 4.96 16.39
N GLN A 190 7.30 4.30 15.24
CA GLN A 190 7.54 4.96 13.96
C GLN A 190 6.24 5.44 13.28
N VAL A 191 5.08 4.92 13.70
CA VAL A 191 3.75 5.36 13.21
C VAL A 191 3.27 6.59 13.96
N TYR A 192 3.59 6.73 15.26
CA TYR A 192 3.11 7.85 16.07
C TYR A 192 3.39 9.23 15.47
N PRO A 193 4.59 9.52 14.91
CA PRO A 193 4.88 10.81 14.29
C PRO A 193 4.01 11.13 13.06
N LEU A 194 3.43 10.11 12.42
CA LEU A 194 2.59 10.27 11.22
C LEU A 194 1.18 10.76 11.54
N VAL A 195 0.78 10.71 12.82
CA VAL A 195 -0.56 11.13 13.27
C VAL A 195 -0.66 12.65 13.21
N CYS A 196 -1.69 13.15 12.53
CA CYS A 196 -2.02 14.56 12.44
C CYS A 196 -3.39 14.85 13.06
N ALA A 197 -3.59 16.09 13.50
CA ALA A 197 -4.90 16.55 13.94
C ALA A 197 -5.95 16.40 12.83
N GLY A 198 -7.15 15.94 13.19
CA GLY A 198 -8.23 15.67 12.25
C GLY A 198 -8.14 14.33 11.52
N ASP A 199 -7.10 13.53 11.75
CA ASP A 199 -7.05 12.15 11.27
C ASP A 199 -7.98 11.24 12.06
N VAL A 200 -8.54 10.23 11.38
CA VAL A 200 -9.18 9.07 12.01
C VAL A 200 -8.43 7.81 11.64
N TRP A 201 -7.73 7.23 12.58
CA TRP A 201 -6.94 6.03 12.37
C TRP A 201 -7.80 4.78 12.54
N VAL A 202 -7.90 4.00 11.48
CA VAL A 202 -8.65 2.74 11.44
C VAL A 202 -7.64 1.60 11.41
N ALA A 203 -7.72 0.70 12.39
CA ALA A 203 -6.80 -0.43 12.48
C ALA A 203 -7.45 -1.66 13.11
N ASP A 204 -6.81 -2.80 12.96
CA ASP A 204 -7.27 -4.05 13.55
C ASP A 204 -6.91 -4.17 15.04
N ARG A 205 -7.27 -5.32 15.67
CA ARG A 205 -7.01 -5.58 17.08
C ARG A 205 -5.52 -5.62 17.43
N ASN A 206 -4.64 -5.99 16.48
CA ASN A 206 -3.20 -6.06 16.71
C ASN A 206 -2.61 -4.69 17.08
N PHE A 207 -3.18 -3.63 16.53
CA PHE A 207 -2.74 -2.26 16.76
C PHE A 207 -3.44 -1.59 17.95
N CYS A 208 -4.38 -2.28 18.61
CA CYS A 208 -5.05 -1.77 19.79
C CYS A 208 -4.10 -1.82 21.01
N THR A 209 -3.25 -0.82 21.12
CA THR A 209 -2.34 -0.64 22.25
C THR A 209 -2.63 0.68 22.94
N PHE A 210 -2.39 0.77 24.25
CA PHE A 210 -2.54 2.01 24.99
C PHE A 210 -1.63 3.13 24.43
N GLY A 211 -0.43 2.74 23.94
CA GLY A 211 0.51 3.66 23.29
C GLY A 211 -0.06 4.33 22.04
N LEU A 212 -0.63 3.55 21.11
CA LEU A 212 -1.23 4.10 19.89
C LEU A 212 -2.46 4.96 20.20
N LEU A 213 -3.37 4.48 21.08
CA LEU A 213 -4.55 5.25 21.47
C LEU A 213 -4.15 6.59 22.08
N GLY A 214 -3.17 6.58 22.99
CA GLY A 214 -2.62 7.79 23.60
C GLY A 214 -1.95 8.72 22.60
N ALA A 215 -1.10 8.19 21.73
CA ALA A 215 -0.40 8.97 20.71
C ALA A 215 -1.36 9.67 19.73
N VAL A 216 -2.46 8.99 19.35
CA VAL A 216 -3.49 9.58 18.50
C VAL A 216 -4.22 10.72 19.21
N LEU A 217 -4.60 10.53 20.49
CA LEU A 217 -5.25 11.55 21.30
C LEU A 217 -4.35 12.77 21.53
N ASP A 218 -3.11 12.53 21.94
CA ASP A 218 -2.14 13.59 22.27
C ASP A 218 -1.84 14.49 21.05
N ARG A 219 -2.06 13.99 19.81
CA ARG A 219 -1.90 14.74 18.56
C ARG A 219 -3.20 15.28 17.96
N GLY A 220 -4.31 15.21 18.70
CA GLY A 220 -5.60 15.73 18.24
C GLY A 220 -6.26 14.88 17.15
N GLY A 221 -5.84 13.62 17.00
CA GLY A 221 -6.46 12.65 16.13
C GLY A 221 -7.62 11.89 16.78
N SER A 222 -8.25 11.06 15.98
CA SER A 222 -9.28 10.12 16.41
C SER A 222 -8.97 8.72 15.92
N PHE A 223 -9.61 7.72 16.51
CA PHE A 223 -9.42 6.33 16.14
C PHE A 223 -10.71 5.54 16.04
N VAL A 224 -10.68 4.48 15.24
CA VAL A 224 -11.69 3.43 15.10
C VAL A 224 -10.93 2.11 15.04
N ILE A 225 -10.63 1.52 16.19
CA ILE A 225 -9.73 0.38 16.32
C ILE A 225 -10.45 -0.77 17.03
N ARG A 226 -10.32 -1.99 16.49
CA ARG A 226 -10.90 -3.17 17.14
C ARG A 226 -10.18 -3.44 18.45
N GLN A 227 -10.95 -3.63 19.54
CA GLN A 227 -10.40 -3.88 20.87
C GLN A 227 -9.63 -5.21 20.90
N HIS A 228 -8.42 -5.17 21.41
CA HIS A 228 -7.63 -6.38 21.73
C HIS A 228 -8.01 -6.91 23.12
N GLY A 229 -8.03 -8.24 23.28
CA GLY A 229 -8.41 -8.86 24.55
C GLY A 229 -7.57 -8.47 25.76
N GLN A 230 -6.31 -8.06 25.54
CA GLN A 230 -5.42 -7.56 26.59
C GLN A 230 -5.70 -6.09 26.99
N VAL A 231 -6.38 -5.32 26.14
CA VAL A 231 -6.74 -3.93 26.42
C VAL A 231 -8.10 -3.95 27.11
N GLN A 232 -8.07 -4.19 28.43
CA GLN A 232 -9.24 -4.23 29.28
C GLN A 232 -9.43 -2.89 30.01
N GLY A 233 -10.65 -2.65 30.48
CA GLY A 233 -11.00 -1.44 31.22
C GLY A 233 -12.33 -1.58 31.92
N GLU A 234 -12.70 -0.52 32.67
CA GLU A 234 -13.94 -0.42 33.38
C GLU A 234 -15.07 0.01 32.43
N LEU A 235 -16.11 -0.82 32.29
CA LEU A 235 -17.32 -0.47 31.54
C LEU A 235 -18.17 0.50 32.37
N LEU A 236 -18.47 1.66 31.78
CA LEU A 236 -19.23 2.73 32.43
C LEU A 236 -20.68 2.76 31.92
N GLY A 237 -21.63 2.78 32.84
CA GLY A 237 -23.05 2.83 32.50
C GLY A 237 -23.59 1.54 31.86
N LYS A 238 -24.80 1.63 31.28
CA LYS A 238 -25.48 0.51 30.67
C LYS A 238 -25.12 0.38 29.15
N ARG A 239 -25.04 -0.83 28.64
CA ARG A 239 -24.94 -1.12 27.20
C ARG A 239 -26.24 -0.66 26.52
N MET A 240 -26.14 0.31 25.60
CA MET A 240 -27.28 0.91 24.91
C MET A 240 -27.37 0.43 23.49
N SER A 241 -28.55 -0.02 23.06
CA SER A 241 -28.81 -0.37 21.63
C SER A 241 -28.77 0.89 20.76
N LYS A 242 -28.09 0.80 19.60
CA LYS A 242 -27.97 1.86 18.61
C LYS A 242 -28.51 1.44 17.23
N GLY A 243 -29.30 0.39 17.18
CA GLY A 243 -29.91 -0.15 15.98
C GLY A 243 -29.07 -1.22 15.29
N ARG A 244 -29.15 -1.29 13.99
CA ARG A 244 -28.47 -2.31 13.17
C ARG A 244 -27.53 -1.69 12.14
N CYS A 245 -26.44 -2.38 11.82
CA CYS A 245 -25.62 -2.22 10.61
C CYS A 245 -25.82 -3.45 9.70
N GLU A 246 -25.10 -3.48 8.60
CA GLU A 246 -25.22 -4.56 7.61
C GLU A 246 -24.83 -5.95 8.16
N THR A 247 -23.97 -6.02 9.19
CA THR A 247 -23.42 -7.27 9.73
C THR A 247 -24.01 -7.69 11.07
N GLY A 248 -24.90 -6.88 11.66
CA GLY A 248 -25.47 -7.24 12.96
C GLY A 248 -26.07 -6.07 13.73
N ARG A 249 -26.36 -6.33 15.02
CA ARG A 249 -26.89 -5.34 15.97
C ARG A 249 -25.78 -4.51 16.58
N VAL A 250 -25.98 -3.22 16.68
CA VAL A 250 -25.00 -2.27 17.19
C VAL A 250 -25.37 -1.80 18.59
N TYR A 251 -24.42 -1.88 19.49
CA TYR A 251 -24.54 -1.36 20.85
C TYR A 251 -23.41 -0.39 21.15
N GLU A 252 -23.59 0.43 22.14
CA GLU A 252 -22.61 1.39 22.62
C GLU A 252 -22.56 1.44 24.14
N GLN A 253 -21.35 1.51 24.67
CA GLN A 253 -21.09 1.70 26.11
C GLN A 253 -19.78 2.48 26.26
N HIS A 254 -19.66 3.29 27.31
CA HIS A 254 -18.42 3.94 27.66
C HIS A 254 -17.46 2.95 28.32
N LEU A 255 -16.15 3.11 28.02
CA LEU A 255 -15.08 2.30 28.58
C LEU A 255 -13.97 3.22 29.07
N ARG A 256 -13.56 3.01 30.33
CA ARG A 256 -12.40 3.69 30.92
C ARG A 256 -11.21 2.75 30.89
N LEU A 257 -10.19 3.10 30.12
CA LEU A 257 -8.92 2.40 30.06
C LEU A 257 -7.92 3.03 31.00
N ARG A 258 -7.09 2.22 31.64
CA ARG A 258 -5.97 2.69 32.49
C ARG A 258 -4.72 1.92 32.15
N ASN A 259 -3.59 2.62 31.96
CA ASN A 259 -2.28 1.97 31.82
C ASN A 259 -1.62 1.72 33.18
N GLU A 260 -0.50 1.02 33.17
CA GLU A 260 0.30 0.70 34.36
C GLU A 260 0.82 1.95 35.08
N GLN A 261 1.01 3.06 34.36
CA GLN A 261 1.47 4.36 34.89
C GLN A 261 0.30 5.22 35.44
N GLY A 262 -0.94 4.71 35.41
CA GLY A 262 -2.10 5.40 35.90
C GLY A 262 -2.76 6.42 34.95
N LYS A 263 -2.23 6.58 33.71
CA LYS A 263 -2.88 7.41 32.67
C LYS A 263 -4.23 6.81 32.30
N VAL A 264 -5.26 7.63 32.29
CA VAL A 264 -6.65 7.23 32.00
C VAL A 264 -7.08 7.76 30.66
N ILE A 265 -7.73 6.91 29.86
CA ILE A 265 -8.37 7.28 28.59
C ILE A 265 -9.82 6.80 28.65
N GLU A 266 -10.79 7.73 28.46
CA GLU A 266 -12.19 7.37 28.30
C GLU A 266 -12.55 7.32 26.82
N VAL A 267 -13.17 6.22 26.41
CA VAL A 267 -13.52 5.94 25.02
C VAL A 267 -14.95 5.40 24.91
N ARG A 268 -15.50 5.47 23.72
CA ARG A 268 -16.73 4.77 23.36
C ARG A 268 -16.36 3.38 22.88
N ARG A 269 -16.96 2.36 23.46
CA ARG A 269 -16.91 0.98 22.99
C ARG A 269 -18.16 0.70 22.17
N VAL A 270 -18.02 0.59 20.87
CA VAL A 270 -19.07 0.17 19.94
C VAL A 270 -18.97 -1.35 19.77
N THR A 271 -20.03 -2.06 20.09
CA THR A 271 -20.12 -3.52 19.96
C THR A 271 -21.05 -3.87 18.81
N VAL A 272 -20.59 -4.68 17.88
CA VAL A 272 -21.42 -5.31 16.85
C VAL A 272 -21.65 -6.75 17.22
N GLU A 273 -22.87 -7.11 17.57
CA GLU A 273 -23.34 -8.46 17.72
C GLU A 273 -23.66 -9.00 16.32
N LEU A 274 -22.83 -9.92 15.85
CA LEU A 274 -22.86 -10.40 14.49
C LEU A 274 -24.05 -11.33 14.21
N ASP A 275 -24.66 -11.20 13.04
CA ASP A 275 -25.71 -12.13 12.58
C ASP A 275 -25.11 -13.50 12.26
N GLU A 276 -23.86 -13.55 11.79
CA GLU A 276 -23.08 -14.77 11.57
C GLU A 276 -21.72 -14.64 12.27
N PRO A 277 -21.24 -15.69 12.97
CA PRO A 277 -19.93 -15.66 13.61
C PRO A 277 -18.80 -15.40 12.61
N THR A 278 -17.71 -14.80 13.09
CA THR A 278 -16.48 -14.71 12.29
C THR A 278 -15.90 -16.10 12.01
N ARG A 279 -14.90 -16.19 11.12
CA ARG A 279 -14.20 -17.45 10.84
C ARG A 279 -13.52 -18.06 12.06
N GLU A 280 -13.22 -17.24 13.07
CA GLU A 280 -12.62 -17.63 14.36
C GLU A 280 -13.68 -17.95 15.41
N GLY A 281 -14.97 -17.94 15.04
CA GLY A 281 -16.10 -18.24 15.92
C GLY A 281 -16.56 -17.09 16.81
N GLU A 282 -16.04 -15.87 16.61
CA GLU A 282 -16.45 -14.72 17.41
C GLU A 282 -17.85 -14.25 16.98
N THR A 283 -18.72 -14.04 17.96
CA THR A 283 -20.10 -13.56 17.77
C THR A 283 -20.24 -12.06 17.99
N GLU A 284 -19.25 -11.43 18.62
CA GLU A 284 -19.22 -9.98 18.86
C GLU A 284 -17.89 -9.37 18.43
N ILE A 285 -17.94 -8.18 17.85
CA ILE A 285 -16.77 -7.35 17.57
C ILE A 285 -16.88 -6.07 18.41
N HIS A 286 -15.83 -5.79 19.19
CA HIS A 286 -15.74 -4.56 19.97
C HIS A 286 -14.80 -3.57 19.29
N ILE A 287 -15.26 -2.34 19.07
CA ILE A 287 -14.53 -1.25 18.41
C ILE A 287 -14.41 -0.09 19.39
N LEU A 288 -13.18 0.37 19.61
CA LEU A 288 -12.89 1.53 20.43
C LEU A 288 -12.82 2.79 19.57
N THR A 289 -13.38 3.88 20.05
CA THR A 289 -13.31 5.18 19.38
C THR A 289 -13.43 6.33 20.37
N ASN A 290 -12.72 7.44 20.09
CA ASN A 290 -12.88 8.73 20.79
C ASN A 290 -13.74 9.73 19.99
N LEU A 291 -14.26 9.33 18.80
CA LEU A 291 -15.11 10.21 17.99
C LEU A 291 -16.37 10.65 18.75
N PRO A 292 -16.74 11.94 18.74
CA PRO A 292 -17.91 12.43 19.46
C PRO A 292 -19.22 11.79 18.97
N ALA A 293 -20.02 11.22 19.86
CA ALA A 293 -21.28 10.55 19.53
C ALA A 293 -22.29 11.45 18.80
N LYS A 294 -22.27 12.78 19.10
CA LYS A 294 -23.11 13.78 18.41
C LYS A 294 -22.76 13.96 16.94
N LYS A 295 -21.49 13.73 16.53
CA LYS A 295 -21.03 13.89 15.16
C LYS A 295 -21.00 12.55 14.41
N VAL A 296 -20.62 11.46 15.09
CA VAL A 296 -20.44 10.14 14.49
C VAL A 296 -21.19 9.08 15.30
N THR A 297 -22.27 8.55 14.73
CA THR A 297 -23.08 7.52 15.38
C THR A 297 -22.33 6.20 15.52
N ALA A 298 -22.73 5.36 16.47
CA ALA A 298 -22.14 4.03 16.66
C ALA A 298 -22.26 3.15 15.40
N ARG A 299 -23.37 3.24 14.65
CA ARG A 299 -23.55 2.57 13.37
C ARG A 299 -22.48 3.01 12.36
N LYS A 300 -22.23 4.32 12.27
CA LYS A 300 -21.22 4.88 11.37
C LYS A 300 -19.82 4.42 11.75
N VAL A 301 -19.49 4.31 13.03
CA VAL A 301 -18.23 3.73 13.51
C VAL A 301 -18.07 2.29 13.04
N ALA A 302 -19.09 1.44 13.14
CA ALA A 302 -19.07 0.06 12.65
C ALA A 302 -18.87 -0.01 11.13
N GLU A 303 -19.54 0.87 10.35
CA GLU A 303 -19.38 0.99 8.91
C GLU A 303 -17.94 1.38 8.50
N VAL A 304 -17.37 2.37 9.20
CA VAL A 304 -15.99 2.82 8.96
C VAL A 304 -14.99 1.71 9.27
N TYR A 305 -15.17 1.00 10.37
CA TYR A 305 -14.31 -0.12 10.72
C TYR A 305 -14.32 -1.21 9.62
N ARG A 306 -15.46 -1.50 9.03
CA ARG A 306 -15.58 -2.45 7.91
C ARG A 306 -14.73 -2.07 6.69
N LYS A 307 -14.49 -0.78 6.47
CA LYS A 307 -13.64 -0.29 5.38
C LYS A 307 -12.15 -0.57 5.59
N ARG A 308 -11.73 -1.03 6.78
CA ARG A 308 -10.35 -1.49 7.02
C ARG A 308 -9.88 -2.53 5.97
N TRP A 309 -10.76 -3.44 5.56
CA TRP A 309 -10.45 -4.45 4.55
C TRP A 309 -10.02 -3.90 3.19
N THR A 310 -10.16 -2.60 2.97
CA THR A 310 -9.73 -1.95 1.73
C THR A 310 -8.22 -2.05 1.54
N ILE A 311 -7.43 -1.96 2.61
CA ILE A 311 -5.97 -2.06 2.55
C ILE A 311 -5.51 -3.50 2.25
N GLU A 312 -6.22 -4.51 2.76
CA GLU A 312 -5.93 -5.92 2.41
C GLU A 312 -6.14 -6.16 0.91
N GLY A 313 -7.17 -5.54 0.33
CA GLY A 313 -7.39 -5.56 -1.12
C GLY A 313 -6.26 -4.89 -1.90
N LEU A 314 -5.67 -3.83 -1.36
CA LEU A 314 -4.52 -3.14 -1.95
C LEU A 314 -3.26 -4.01 -1.89
N PHE A 315 -2.97 -4.66 -0.76
CA PHE A 315 -1.85 -5.60 -0.65
C PHE A 315 -2.00 -6.77 -1.63
N PHE A 316 -3.21 -7.30 -1.76
CA PHE A 316 -3.51 -8.31 -2.77
C PHE A 316 -3.26 -7.79 -4.20
N GLU A 317 -3.64 -6.55 -4.51
CA GLU A 317 -3.38 -5.92 -5.81
C GLU A 317 -1.86 -5.78 -6.03
N ALA A 318 -1.10 -5.35 -5.02
CA ALA A 318 0.35 -5.21 -5.09
C ALA A 318 1.05 -6.55 -5.32
N SER A 319 0.68 -7.59 -4.58
CA SER A 319 1.38 -8.89 -4.65
C SER A 319 0.95 -9.74 -5.85
N GLN A 320 -0.34 -9.76 -6.20
CA GLN A 320 -0.86 -10.64 -7.26
C GLN A 320 -0.89 -10.00 -8.64
N THR A 321 -1.01 -8.66 -8.71
CA THR A 321 -1.14 -7.93 -9.97
C THR A 321 0.17 -7.30 -10.40
N LEU A 322 1.00 -6.86 -9.45
CA LEU A 322 2.23 -6.09 -9.69
C LEU A 322 3.51 -6.85 -9.35
N SER A 323 3.49 -8.13 -9.06
CA SER A 323 4.71 -8.94 -8.78
C SER A 323 5.77 -8.26 -7.90
N CYS A 324 5.33 -7.59 -6.83
CA CYS A 324 6.23 -6.89 -5.92
C CYS A 324 6.88 -7.81 -4.88
N GLU A 325 6.38 -9.03 -4.72
CA GLU A 325 6.97 -10.09 -3.91
C GLU A 325 7.72 -11.05 -4.85
N ILE A 326 9.03 -10.80 -4.99
CA ILE A 326 9.89 -11.53 -5.94
C ILE A 326 10.63 -12.63 -5.17
N ASP A 327 10.22 -13.87 -5.35
CA ASP A 327 10.74 -15.04 -4.61
C ASP A 327 12.26 -15.19 -4.68
N THR A 328 12.86 -14.75 -5.80
CA THR A 328 14.32 -14.85 -6.03
C THR A 328 15.12 -13.76 -5.34
N LEU A 329 14.49 -12.69 -4.81
CA LEU A 329 15.12 -11.63 -4.03
C LEU A 329 15.20 -12.02 -2.56
N CYS A 330 16.18 -12.84 -2.18
CA CYS A 330 16.28 -13.40 -0.84
C CYS A 330 16.87 -12.44 0.20
N TYR A 331 17.48 -11.33 -0.19
CA TYR A 331 17.97 -10.32 0.75
C TYR A 331 16.82 -9.45 1.26
N PRO A 332 16.64 -9.30 2.58
CA PRO A 332 15.53 -8.57 3.18
C PRO A 332 15.32 -7.16 2.60
N LYS A 333 16.37 -6.36 2.52
CA LYS A 333 16.29 -5.00 1.98
C LYS A 333 15.86 -4.96 0.51
N ALA A 334 16.35 -5.89 -0.30
CA ALA A 334 15.97 -5.98 -1.72
C ALA A 334 14.49 -6.35 -1.88
N SER A 335 14.00 -7.30 -1.08
CA SER A 335 12.59 -7.70 -1.07
C SER A 335 11.67 -6.56 -0.62
N LEU A 336 12.03 -5.89 0.47
CA LEU A 336 11.29 -4.73 0.99
C LEU A 336 11.31 -3.55 0.01
N PHE A 337 12.42 -3.33 -0.69
CA PHE A 337 12.51 -2.33 -1.75
C PHE A 337 11.57 -2.66 -2.93
N ALA A 338 11.56 -3.91 -3.40
CA ALA A 338 10.63 -4.36 -4.44
C ALA A 338 9.17 -4.18 -4.01
N PHE A 339 8.84 -4.52 -2.77
CA PHE A 339 7.50 -4.31 -2.21
C PHE A 339 7.12 -2.82 -2.18
N CYS A 340 8.02 -1.93 -1.78
CA CYS A 340 7.79 -0.47 -1.82
C CYS A 340 7.56 0.04 -3.24
N LEU A 341 8.27 -0.47 -4.24
CA LEU A 341 7.99 -0.15 -5.64
C LEU A 341 6.60 -0.64 -6.08
N GLY A 342 6.15 -1.78 -5.55
CA GLY A 342 4.77 -2.24 -5.74
C GLY A 342 3.74 -1.29 -5.14
N LEU A 343 3.98 -0.78 -3.92
CA LEU A 343 3.10 0.22 -3.29
C LEU A 343 3.10 1.55 -4.07
N LEU A 344 4.26 1.99 -4.56
CA LEU A 344 4.37 3.14 -5.46
C LEU A 344 3.54 2.92 -6.74
N ALA A 345 3.62 1.73 -7.34
CA ALA A 345 2.81 1.38 -8.51
C ALA A 345 1.30 1.36 -8.19
N CYS A 346 0.91 0.94 -6.97
CA CYS A 346 -0.48 1.08 -6.50
C CYS A 346 -0.91 2.55 -6.44
N ASN A 347 -0.04 3.46 -6.02
CA ASN A 347 -0.32 4.90 -6.03
C ASN A 347 -0.50 5.42 -7.47
N ALA A 348 0.31 4.96 -8.42
CA ALA A 348 0.10 5.27 -9.84
C ALA A 348 -1.26 4.74 -10.33
N VAL A 349 -1.62 3.50 -10.01
CA VAL A 349 -2.93 2.91 -10.37
C VAL A 349 -4.09 3.65 -9.71
N ALA A 350 -3.92 4.18 -8.50
CA ALA A 350 -4.94 5.02 -7.84
C ALA A 350 -5.22 6.29 -8.66
N LEU A 351 -4.20 6.94 -9.22
CA LEU A 351 -4.36 8.09 -10.11
C LEU A 351 -5.02 7.70 -11.43
N LEU A 352 -4.69 6.53 -12.02
CA LEU A 352 -5.39 6.02 -13.22
C LEU A 352 -6.87 5.80 -12.94
N LYS A 353 -7.21 5.16 -11.82
CA LYS A 353 -8.60 4.96 -11.39
C LYS A 353 -9.33 6.30 -11.16
N ALA A 354 -8.63 7.29 -10.59
CA ALA A 354 -9.18 8.64 -10.41
C ALA A 354 -9.45 9.34 -11.76
N SER A 355 -8.54 9.21 -12.73
CA SER A 355 -8.71 9.75 -14.07
C SER A 355 -9.93 9.14 -14.78
N LEU A 356 -10.11 7.82 -14.64
CA LEU A 356 -11.30 7.12 -15.16
C LEU A 356 -12.58 7.56 -14.46
N ARG A 357 -12.55 7.80 -13.12
CA ARG A 357 -13.71 8.35 -12.39
C ARG A 357 -14.08 9.74 -12.88
N ALA A 358 -13.07 10.59 -13.12
CA ALA A 358 -13.29 11.94 -13.65
C ALA A 358 -13.90 11.95 -15.06
N ALA A 359 -13.57 10.97 -15.89
CA ALA A 359 -14.08 10.87 -17.27
C ALA A 359 -15.42 10.14 -17.40
N HIS A 360 -15.65 9.09 -16.60
CA HIS A 360 -16.79 8.17 -16.78
C HIS A 360 -17.78 8.14 -15.62
N GLY A 361 -17.52 8.89 -14.55
CA GLY A 361 -18.32 8.92 -13.33
C GLY A 361 -17.87 7.90 -12.27
N GLU A 362 -17.99 8.31 -11.01
CA GLU A 362 -17.48 7.56 -9.86
C GLU A 362 -18.17 6.20 -9.68
N GLU A 363 -19.49 6.20 -9.65
CA GLU A 363 -20.27 5.00 -9.37
C GLU A 363 -19.94 3.87 -10.36
N LYS A 364 -19.96 4.20 -11.66
CA LYS A 364 -19.69 3.25 -12.73
C LYS A 364 -18.29 2.65 -12.63
N VAL A 365 -17.27 3.48 -12.39
CA VAL A 365 -15.88 3.01 -12.28
C VAL A 365 -15.68 2.18 -11.03
N THR A 366 -16.16 2.62 -9.87
CA THR A 366 -15.98 1.92 -8.59
C THR A 366 -16.66 0.55 -8.59
N GLN A 367 -17.85 0.43 -9.18
CA GLN A 367 -18.59 -0.82 -9.22
C GLN A 367 -18.04 -1.82 -10.25
N THR A 368 -17.57 -1.36 -11.40
CA THR A 368 -17.28 -2.26 -12.52
C THR A 368 -15.80 -2.50 -12.80
N LEU A 369 -14.91 -1.58 -12.45
CA LEU A 369 -13.51 -1.63 -12.86
C LEU A 369 -12.70 -2.69 -12.10
N SER A 370 -11.85 -3.42 -12.83
CA SER A 370 -10.83 -4.32 -12.28
C SER A 370 -9.43 -3.76 -12.50
N ALA A 371 -8.65 -3.58 -11.43
CA ALA A 371 -7.25 -3.20 -11.54
C ALA A 371 -6.41 -4.22 -12.32
N TYR A 372 -6.74 -5.50 -12.19
CA TYR A 372 -6.07 -6.57 -12.92
C TYR A 372 -6.06 -6.33 -14.44
N TYR A 373 -7.21 -5.97 -15.03
CA TYR A 373 -7.29 -5.73 -16.47
C TYR A 373 -6.61 -4.41 -16.89
N LEU A 374 -6.52 -3.41 -16.01
CA LEU A 374 -5.72 -2.21 -16.28
C LEU A 374 -4.23 -2.56 -16.37
N VAL A 375 -3.72 -3.30 -15.39
CA VAL A 375 -2.32 -3.72 -15.36
C VAL A 375 -2.01 -4.71 -16.49
N LEU A 376 -2.96 -5.56 -16.86
CA LEU A 376 -2.80 -6.49 -17.99
C LEU A 376 -2.59 -5.74 -19.31
N GLU A 377 -3.35 -4.68 -19.59
CA GLU A 377 -3.12 -3.85 -20.78
C GLU A 377 -1.72 -3.22 -20.75
N ILE A 378 -1.31 -2.67 -19.60
CA ILE A 378 0.03 -2.10 -19.46
C ILE A 378 1.11 -3.17 -19.79
N ARG A 379 1.00 -4.37 -19.23
CA ARG A 379 1.96 -5.46 -19.48
C ARG A 379 2.06 -5.83 -20.96
N GLN A 380 0.93 -5.88 -21.66
CA GLN A 380 0.86 -6.35 -23.04
C GLN A 380 1.37 -5.31 -24.05
N THR A 381 1.22 -4.02 -23.75
CA THR A 381 1.42 -2.97 -24.76
C THR A 381 2.58 -2.03 -24.44
N TYR A 382 3.02 -1.94 -23.19
CA TYR A 382 4.02 -0.96 -22.74
C TYR A 382 5.34 -1.06 -23.53
N ALA A 383 5.89 -2.24 -23.68
CA ALA A 383 7.18 -2.43 -24.38
C ALA A 383 7.11 -1.97 -25.84
N GLY A 384 6.04 -2.34 -26.56
CA GLY A 384 5.82 -1.91 -27.95
C GLY A 384 5.64 -0.40 -28.07
N MET A 385 4.88 0.19 -27.16
CA MET A 385 4.67 1.64 -27.12
C MET A 385 5.99 2.39 -26.86
N MET A 386 6.87 1.88 -25.98
CA MET A 386 8.16 2.49 -25.69
C MET A 386 9.15 2.39 -26.85
N VAL A 387 9.01 1.41 -27.74
CA VAL A 387 9.77 1.34 -28.99
C VAL A 387 9.26 2.36 -30.00
N ALA A 388 7.94 2.56 -30.06
CA ALA A 388 7.31 3.41 -31.06
C ALA A 388 7.35 4.92 -30.70
N ILE A 389 7.36 5.25 -29.41
CA ILE A 389 7.39 6.64 -28.92
C ILE A 389 8.73 6.90 -28.23
N PRO A 390 9.59 7.80 -28.80
CA PRO A 390 10.89 8.12 -28.23
C PRO A 390 10.83 8.61 -26.78
N PRO A 391 11.81 8.27 -25.92
CA PRO A 391 11.84 8.70 -24.51
C PRO A 391 11.68 10.21 -24.32
N ALA A 392 12.33 11.03 -25.14
CA ALA A 392 12.26 12.49 -25.05
C ALA A 392 10.82 13.03 -25.20
N THR A 393 9.95 12.35 -25.94
CA THR A 393 8.54 12.77 -26.12
C THR A 393 7.74 12.68 -24.82
N TRP A 394 8.18 11.84 -23.86
CA TRP A 394 7.52 11.68 -22.56
C TRP A 394 7.93 12.72 -21.52
N GLU A 395 9.02 13.46 -21.75
CA GLU A 395 9.53 14.46 -20.79
C GLU A 395 8.53 15.56 -20.49
N VAL A 396 7.63 15.87 -21.43
CA VAL A 396 6.54 16.83 -21.24
C VAL A 396 5.73 16.54 -19.96
N PHE A 397 5.52 15.27 -19.60
CA PHE A 397 4.72 14.91 -18.43
C PHE A 397 5.43 15.19 -17.08
N SER A 398 6.75 15.31 -17.07
CA SER A 398 7.51 15.69 -15.87
C SER A 398 7.31 17.18 -15.51
N SER A 399 7.06 18.03 -16.51
CA SER A 399 6.98 19.50 -16.36
C SER A 399 5.55 20.05 -16.18
N LEU A 400 4.51 19.23 -16.43
CA LEU A 400 3.12 19.66 -16.29
C LEU A 400 2.79 20.03 -14.85
N THR A 401 2.03 21.10 -14.66
CA THR A 401 1.36 21.40 -13.39
C THR A 401 0.33 20.32 -13.04
N ASP A 402 -0.10 20.27 -11.78
CA ASP A 402 -1.12 19.32 -11.35
C ASP A 402 -2.44 19.46 -12.13
N ALA A 403 -2.84 20.70 -12.45
CA ALA A 403 -4.06 21.00 -13.21
C ALA A 403 -3.94 20.57 -14.68
N GLU A 404 -2.80 20.83 -15.32
CA GLU A 404 -2.54 20.40 -16.70
C GLU A 404 -2.48 18.89 -16.79
N MET A 405 -1.76 18.21 -15.88
CA MET A 405 -1.70 16.75 -15.82
C MET A 405 -3.09 16.15 -15.62
N ALA A 406 -3.91 16.73 -14.74
CA ALA A 406 -5.30 16.29 -14.52
C ALA A 406 -6.15 16.43 -15.78
N GLY A 407 -6.01 17.57 -16.53
CA GLY A 407 -6.69 17.77 -17.80
C GLY A 407 -6.32 16.72 -18.83
N VAL A 408 -5.01 16.51 -19.05
CA VAL A 408 -4.49 15.51 -20.00
C VAL A 408 -4.94 14.10 -19.64
N LEU A 409 -4.82 13.71 -18.36
CA LEU A 409 -5.24 12.37 -17.93
C LEU A 409 -6.75 12.14 -18.08
N ARG A 410 -7.57 13.16 -17.83
CA ARG A 410 -9.04 13.09 -18.05
C ARG A 410 -9.38 12.91 -19.53
N ASP A 411 -8.71 13.65 -20.40
CA ASP A 411 -8.93 13.57 -21.84
C ASP A 411 -8.57 12.19 -22.37
N ILE A 412 -7.39 11.66 -22.00
CA ILE A 412 -6.98 10.30 -22.37
C ILE A 412 -7.94 9.26 -21.80
N ALA A 413 -8.34 9.40 -20.53
CA ALA A 413 -9.29 8.48 -19.87
C ALA A 413 -10.65 8.44 -20.58
N GLY A 414 -11.07 9.53 -21.23
CA GLY A 414 -12.29 9.59 -22.03
C GLY A 414 -12.33 8.60 -23.18
N HIS A 415 -11.18 8.20 -23.71
CA HIS A 415 -11.05 7.20 -24.77
C HIS A 415 -11.11 5.75 -24.25
N ALA A 416 -11.04 5.53 -22.94
CA ALA A 416 -11.01 4.18 -22.37
C ALA A 416 -12.40 3.51 -22.46
N CYS A 417 -12.43 2.33 -23.11
CA CYS A 417 -13.63 1.50 -23.16
C CYS A 417 -13.75 0.67 -21.86
N LEU A 418 -14.52 1.13 -20.86
CA LEU A 418 -14.66 0.47 -19.56
C LEU A 418 -15.10 -1.01 -19.63
N LYS A 419 -15.76 -1.44 -20.72
CA LYS A 419 -16.14 -2.85 -20.91
C LYS A 419 -14.93 -3.78 -20.96
N ARG A 420 -13.78 -3.33 -21.47
CA ARG A 420 -12.53 -4.10 -21.54
C ARG A 420 -11.94 -4.40 -20.14
N TYR A 421 -12.23 -3.55 -19.16
CA TYR A 421 -11.65 -3.62 -17.81
C TYR A 421 -12.66 -4.06 -16.74
N ARG A 422 -13.76 -4.67 -17.14
CA ARG A 422 -14.86 -5.02 -16.23
C ARG A 422 -14.49 -6.19 -15.33
N LYS A 423 -14.82 -6.07 -14.04
CA LYS A 423 -14.73 -7.18 -13.07
C LYS A 423 -15.59 -8.36 -13.56
N THR A 424 -15.03 -9.56 -13.49
CA THR A 424 -15.80 -10.79 -13.65
C THR A 424 -16.62 -11.03 -12.38
N THR A 425 -17.89 -11.33 -12.51
CA THR A 425 -18.74 -11.70 -11.37
C THR A 425 -18.20 -13.00 -10.78
N ARG A 426 -17.77 -12.96 -9.52
CA ARG A 426 -17.31 -14.16 -8.83
C ARG A 426 -18.51 -15.06 -8.55
N GLY A 427 -18.40 -16.33 -8.90
CA GLY A 427 -19.31 -17.36 -8.45
C GLY A 427 -19.26 -17.57 -6.92
N PRO A 428 -20.12 -18.43 -6.34
CA PRO A 428 -20.09 -18.75 -4.92
C PRO A 428 -18.67 -19.15 -4.48
N LYS A 429 -18.26 -18.66 -3.31
CA LYS A 429 -16.96 -19.04 -2.75
C LYS A 429 -16.90 -20.54 -2.56
N LYS A 430 -15.97 -21.21 -3.24
CA LYS A 430 -15.67 -22.62 -2.92
C LYS A 430 -15.15 -22.72 -1.50
N PRO A 431 -15.47 -23.79 -0.74
CA PRO A 431 -14.84 -24.07 0.55
C PRO A 431 -13.31 -24.01 0.36
N ARG A 432 -12.62 -23.36 1.29
CA ARG A 432 -11.15 -23.38 1.25
C ARG A 432 -10.69 -24.82 1.46
N PRO A 433 -9.73 -25.32 0.66
CA PRO A 433 -9.06 -26.58 1.00
C PRO A 433 -8.45 -26.42 2.40
N GLU A 434 -8.51 -27.49 3.20
CA GLU A 434 -7.82 -27.54 4.47
C GLU A 434 -6.38 -27.08 4.28
N ARG A 435 -5.93 -26.14 5.14
CA ARG A 435 -4.53 -25.73 5.16
C ARG A 435 -3.71 -26.96 5.48
N LYS A 436 -3.00 -27.51 4.50
CA LYS A 436 -1.94 -28.49 4.81
C LYS A 436 -0.93 -27.76 5.68
N PRO A 437 -0.62 -28.26 6.89
CA PRO A 437 0.47 -27.69 7.66
C PRO A 437 1.73 -27.72 6.79
N TYR A 438 2.51 -26.64 6.81
CA TYR A 438 3.85 -26.68 6.21
C TYR A 438 4.57 -27.91 6.72
N LYS A 439 5.22 -28.65 5.81
CA LYS A 439 5.82 -29.96 6.12
C LYS A 439 6.73 -29.96 7.35
N ASN A 440 7.24 -28.81 7.79
CA ASN A 440 8.08 -28.65 8.98
C ASN A 440 7.81 -27.39 9.82
N GLY A 441 6.62 -26.82 9.73
CA GLY A 441 6.00 -25.99 10.79
C GLY A 441 6.60 -24.60 11.07
N GLU A 442 7.84 -24.32 10.73
CA GLU A 442 8.52 -23.12 11.19
C GLU A 442 8.98 -22.22 10.04
N HIS A 443 8.77 -20.92 10.22
CA HIS A 443 9.38 -19.89 9.38
C HIS A 443 10.62 -19.34 10.08
N VAL A 444 11.62 -18.92 9.31
CA VAL A 444 12.82 -18.25 9.83
C VAL A 444 12.88 -16.80 9.34
N ALA A 445 13.32 -15.90 10.21
CA ALA A 445 13.60 -14.52 9.82
C ALA A 445 14.98 -14.46 9.15
N THR A 446 15.01 -14.12 7.89
CA THR A 446 16.24 -14.06 7.08
C THR A 446 17.27 -13.10 7.68
N SER A 447 16.83 -11.94 8.20
CA SER A 447 17.70 -10.95 8.84
C SER A 447 18.42 -11.50 10.06
N GLN A 448 17.74 -12.31 10.88
CA GLN A 448 18.34 -12.93 12.07
C GLN A 448 19.45 -13.91 11.69
N LEU A 449 19.20 -14.80 10.71
CA LEU A 449 20.20 -15.74 10.22
C LEU A 449 21.44 -15.05 9.64
N ILE A 450 21.25 -13.94 8.91
CA ILE A 450 22.36 -13.15 8.38
C ILE A 450 23.15 -12.48 9.50
N ALA A 451 22.49 -11.97 10.54
CA ALA A 451 23.14 -11.33 11.68
C ALA A 451 23.93 -12.34 12.53
N GLU A 452 23.43 -13.55 12.75
CA GLU A 452 24.11 -14.62 13.45
C GLU A 452 25.42 -15.02 12.75
N ARG A 453 25.41 -15.12 11.41
CA ARG A 453 26.60 -15.43 10.63
C ARG A 453 27.69 -14.36 10.73
N LYS A 454 27.32 -13.06 10.85
CA LYS A 454 28.30 -11.97 10.99
C LYS A 454 29.00 -11.97 12.35
N LYS A 455 28.46 -12.71 13.34
CA LYS A 455 29.06 -12.87 14.66
C LYS A 455 30.01 -14.07 14.76
N GLN A 456 29.91 -15.00 13.80
CA GLN A 456 30.87 -16.12 13.61
C GLN A 456 32.04 -15.69 12.71
#